data_e7ab33b128d3b376841064bb02d5ba70
#
_entry.id   e7ab33b128d3b376841064bb02d5ba70
#
_cell.length_a   1.000
_cell.length_b   1.000
_cell.length_c   1.000
_cell.angle_alpha   90.00
_cell.angle_beta   90.00
_cell.angle_gamma   90.00
#
_symmetry.space_group_name_H-M   'P 1'
#
loop_
_entity.id
_entity.type
_entity.pdbx_description
1 polymer ?
#
loop_
_entity_poly.entity_id
_entity_poly.type
_entity_poly.pdbx_seq_one_letter_code
_entity_poly.pdbx_strand_id
1 'polypeptide(L)'
;SLLYESSRSMEIAYGWDLSDSQWLIRVYLSGGPAREVSFNDSKTMQAYVFGDGSGNKFRFCVDDNLSSTSSSNHEVSPWYIIDWVGWRLISWDMDVDGTGAWIGDGNLNGNMRFDSFQLSYIEGQSQFGRIYVDDLSIIDNVDLSITNHNTYPSQISLGKNFPNPFNMSTEIFFTIDKERSVQLLVHDLIGNKITDLVNDTYAPGQHSVKWNGTNQYGNHVSSGIYI
;
A
#
# COMPACT_ATOMS: atom_id res chain seq x y z
N SER A 1 6.80 -0.17 -10.68
CA SER A 1 5.63 -0.20 -11.58
C SER A 1 4.40 -0.68 -10.82
N LEU A 2 3.23 -0.15 -11.13
CA LEU A 2 1.97 -0.64 -10.59
C LEU A 2 1.72 -2.05 -11.12
N LEU A 3 1.43 -3.01 -10.24
CA LEU A 3 1.05 -4.37 -10.61
C LEU A 3 -0.43 -4.45 -10.99
N TYR A 4 -1.23 -3.56 -10.42
CA TYR A 4 -2.66 -3.47 -10.69
C TYR A 4 -3.12 -2.02 -10.55
N GLU A 5 -3.68 -1.46 -11.61
CA GLU A 5 -4.28 -0.13 -11.62
C GLU A 5 -5.76 -0.27 -11.97
N SER A 6 -6.63 0.03 -11.01
CA SER A 6 -8.07 0.01 -11.22
C SER A 6 -8.74 1.20 -10.54
N SER A 7 -9.93 1.51 -11.00
CA SER A 7 -10.80 2.48 -10.33
C SER A 7 -11.57 1.89 -9.13
N ARG A 8 -11.27 0.65 -8.76
CA ARG A 8 -11.97 -0.08 -7.70
C ARG A 8 -10.97 -0.88 -6.88
N SER A 9 -11.09 -0.78 -5.55
CA SER A 9 -10.36 -1.64 -4.62
C SER A 9 -10.89 -3.08 -4.65
N MET A 10 -10.02 -4.04 -4.38
CA MET A 10 -10.39 -5.43 -4.21
C MET A 10 -10.95 -5.64 -2.80
N GLU A 11 -12.20 -6.10 -2.70
CA GLU A 11 -12.79 -6.49 -1.41
C GLU A 11 -12.45 -7.96 -1.07
N ILE A 12 -12.05 -8.19 0.17
CA ILE A 12 -11.88 -9.53 0.75
C ILE A 12 -12.77 -9.61 1.99
N ALA A 13 -13.95 -10.23 1.83
CA ALA A 13 -14.81 -10.59 2.95
C ALA A 13 -14.45 -11.99 3.41
N TYR A 14 -14.27 -12.21 4.71
CA TYR A 14 -13.82 -13.46 5.25
C TYR A 14 -14.57 -13.89 6.52
N GLY A 15 -14.54 -15.19 6.77
CA GLY A 15 -15.04 -15.82 8.01
C GLY A 15 -14.18 -17.03 8.35
N TRP A 16 -13.93 -17.23 9.64
CA TRP A 16 -13.10 -18.30 10.15
C TRP A 16 -13.97 -19.42 10.74
N ASP A 17 -13.73 -20.66 10.30
CA ASP A 17 -14.28 -21.84 10.95
C ASP A 17 -13.39 -22.17 12.17
N LEU A 18 -13.90 -21.90 13.36
CA LEU A 18 -13.16 -22.12 14.60
C LEU A 18 -13.08 -23.60 15.00
N SER A 19 -13.76 -24.50 14.29
CA SER A 19 -13.58 -25.93 14.45
C SER A 19 -12.36 -26.49 13.72
N ASP A 20 -11.80 -25.72 12.78
CA ASP A 20 -10.52 -26.02 12.12
C ASP A 20 -9.34 -25.50 12.95
N SER A 21 -8.16 -26.05 12.70
CA SER A 21 -6.90 -25.62 13.31
C SER A 21 -5.96 -24.91 12.32
N GLN A 22 -6.34 -24.82 11.04
CA GLN A 22 -5.55 -24.22 9.97
C GLN A 22 -6.28 -23.04 9.35
N TRP A 23 -6.09 -21.88 9.93
CA TRP A 23 -6.75 -20.65 9.49
C TRP A 23 -5.88 -19.86 8.52
N LEU A 24 -5.92 -20.20 7.25
CA LEU A 24 -5.25 -19.48 6.17
C LEU A 24 -6.19 -19.29 5.00
N ILE A 25 -6.46 -18.03 4.67
CA ILE A 25 -7.10 -17.65 3.42
C ILE A 25 -6.02 -17.16 2.48
N ARG A 26 -6.08 -17.59 1.24
CA ARG A 26 -5.17 -17.21 0.18
C ARG A 26 -5.95 -16.63 -0.99
N VAL A 27 -5.71 -15.38 -1.34
CA VAL A 27 -6.42 -14.66 -2.40
C VAL A 27 -5.47 -14.43 -3.55
N TYR A 28 -5.67 -15.17 -4.63
CA TYR A 28 -4.84 -15.11 -5.82
C TYR A 28 -5.33 -14.06 -6.80
N LEU A 29 -4.40 -13.41 -7.49
CA LEU A 29 -4.70 -12.78 -8.77
C LEU A 29 -4.56 -13.83 -9.87
N SER A 30 -5.67 -14.40 -10.34
CA SER A 30 -5.67 -15.40 -11.40
C SER A 30 -5.49 -14.76 -12.77
N GLY A 31 -4.27 -14.83 -13.31
CA GLY A 31 -3.94 -14.31 -14.64
C GLY A 31 -3.81 -12.78 -14.70
N GLY A 32 -3.53 -12.29 -15.89
CA GLY A 32 -3.42 -10.86 -16.18
C GLY A 32 -2.06 -10.23 -15.88
N PRO A 33 -1.91 -8.94 -16.15
CA PRO A 33 -0.62 -8.24 -16.16
C PRO A 33 0.15 -8.29 -14.83
N ALA A 34 -0.54 -8.38 -13.70
CA ALA A 34 0.10 -8.43 -12.39
C ALA A 34 1.02 -9.66 -12.21
N ARG A 35 0.68 -10.79 -12.85
CA ARG A 35 1.52 -12.01 -12.83
C ARG A 35 2.63 -12.00 -13.88
N GLU A 36 2.63 -11.06 -14.80
CA GLU A 36 3.66 -10.91 -15.83
C GLU A 36 4.81 -10.01 -15.37
N VAL A 37 4.62 -9.24 -14.30
CA VAL A 37 5.66 -8.38 -13.74
C VAL A 37 6.60 -9.21 -12.89
N SER A 38 7.87 -9.29 -13.29
CA SER A 38 8.93 -9.89 -12.50
C SER A 38 9.82 -8.84 -11.85
N PHE A 39 10.32 -9.16 -10.67
CA PHE A 39 11.19 -8.30 -9.86
C PHE A 39 12.17 -9.17 -9.04
N ASN A 40 13.10 -8.56 -8.36
CA ASN A 40 14.04 -9.21 -7.45
C ASN A 40 13.88 -8.70 -6.02
N ASP A 41 14.68 -9.22 -5.10
CA ASP A 41 14.67 -8.88 -3.68
C ASP A 41 15.11 -7.44 -3.36
N SER A 42 15.77 -6.73 -4.29
CA SER A 42 16.14 -5.32 -4.11
C SER A 42 14.97 -4.34 -4.29
N LYS A 43 13.75 -4.80 -4.10
CA LYS A 43 12.51 -4.02 -4.29
C LYS A 43 11.67 -4.04 -3.03
N THR A 44 10.79 -3.05 -2.92
CA THR A 44 9.71 -3.01 -1.95
C THR A 44 8.39 -3.31 -2.62
N MET A 45 7.66 -4.29 -2.10
CA MET A 45 6.26 -4.53 -2.44
C MET A 45 5.38 -3.75 -1.48
N GLN A 46 4.38 -3.04 -2.01
CA GLN A 46 3.46 -2.28 -1.18
C GLN A 46 2.04 -2.29 -1.73
N ALA A 47 1.08 -2.14 -0.84
CA ALA A 47 -0.32 -1.94 -1.19
C ALA A 47 -1.02 -1.09 -0.13
N TYR A 48 -2.04 -0.35 -0.51
CA TYR A 48 -2.96 0.22 0.45
C TYR A 48 -3.94 -0.84 0.91
N VAL A 49 -4.07 -0.99 2.23
CA VAL A 49 -4.99 -1.94 2.86
C VAL A 49 -5.95 -1.17 3.76
N PHE A 50 -7.25 -1.28 3.46
CA PHE A 50 -8.28 -0.81 4.40
C PHE A 50 -8.49 -1.90 5.44
N GLY A 51 -8.02 -1.64 6.65
CA GLY A 51 -8.18 -2.53 7.79
C GLY A 51 -9.57 -2.39 8.42
N ASP A 52 -10.05 -3.48 8.98
CA ASP A 52 -11.34 -3.58 9.69
C ASP A 52 -11.19 -3.59 11.22
N GLY A 53 -9.94 -3.47 11.72
CA GLY A 53 -9.65 -3.52 13.15
C GLY A 53 -9.87 -4.90 13.78
N SER A 54 -9.91 -5.95 12.98
CA SER A 54 -10.23 -7.32 13.40
C SER A 54 -9.20 -7.96 14.33
N GLY A 55 -7.97 -7.45 14.35
CA GLY A 55 -6.84 -8.08 15.04
C GLY A 55 -6.27 -9.32 14.34
N ASN A 56 -6.82 -9.70 13.18
CA ASN A 56 -6.30 -10.80 12.37
C ASN A 56 -5.03 -10.41 11.61
N LYS A 57 -4.46 -11.33 10.86
CA LYS A 57 -3.17 -11.13 10.17
C LYS A 57 -3.34 -11.05 8.66
N PHE A 58 -2.54 -10.18 8.05
CA PHE A 58 -2.40 -10.00 6.61
C PHE A 58 -0.92 -10.11 6.21
N ARG A 59 -0.62 -10.64 5.01
CA ARG A 59 0.71 -10.60 4.42
C ARG A 59 0.68 -10.76 2.91
N PHE A 60 1.82 -10.41 2.27
CA PHE A 60 2.10 -10.67 0.87
C PHE A 60 2.70 -12.07 0.66
N CYS A 61 2.49 -12.63 -0.52
CA CYS A 61 3.13 -13.87 -0.98
C CYS A 61 3.64 -13.68 -2.40
N VAL A 62 4.82 -14.19 -2.66
CA VAL A 62 5.47 -14.19 -3.97
C VAL A 62 5.83 -15.61 -4.39
N ASP A 63 5.82 -15.86 -5.70
CA ASP A 63 6.56 -16.96 -6.29
C ASP A 63 7.98 -16.47 -6.53
N ASP A 64 8.97 -17.13 -5.95
CA ASP A 64 10.37 -16.85 -6.18
C ASP A 64 11.00 -17.85 -7.14
N ASN A 65 12.24 -17.60 -7.55
CA ASN A 65 13.02 -18.49 -8.43
C ASN A 65 12.21 -19.04 -9.63
N LEU A 66 11.61 -18.15 -10.42
CA LEU A 66 10.68 -18.50 -11.51
C LEU A 66 11.26 -19.45 -12.58
N SER A 67 12.57 -19.66 -12.59
CA SER A 67 13.24 -20.66 -13.42
C SER A 67 13.22 -22.07 -12.84
N SER A 68 12.85 -22.22 -11.56
CA SER A 68 12.75 -23.51 -10.89
C SER A 68 11.42 -24.20 -11.23
N THR A 69 11.45 -25.52 -11.28
CA THR A 69 10.26 -26.39 -11.37
C THR A 69 9.79 -26.87 -10.01
N SER A 70 10.38 -26.37 -8.92
CA SER A 70 10.00 -26.73 -7.55
C SER A 70 8.61 -26.22 -7.22
N SER A 71 7.82 -27.05 -6.53
CA SER A 71 6.48 -26.67 -6.03
C SER A 71 6.52 -25.89 -4.72
N SER A 72 7.70 -25.65 -4.15
CA SER A 72 7.89 -25.01 -2.84
C SER A 72 8.61 -23.67 -2.91
N ASN A 73 8.42 -22.94 -4.00
CA ASN A 73 9.04 -21.63 -4.23
C ASN A 73 8.09 -20.47 -3.91
N HIS A 74 7.32 -20.59 -2.83
CA HIS A 74 6.47 -19.52 -2.34
C HIS A 74 7.06 -18.92 -1.07
N GLU A 75 7.50 -17.67 -1.17
CA GLU A 75 7.97 -16.90 -0.04
C GLU A 75 6.93 -15.86 0.38
N VAL A 76 6.97 -15.46 1.63
CA VAL A 76 5.97 -14.57 2.22
C VAL A 76 6.62 -13.45 3.02
N SER A 77 5.95 -12.31 3.10
CA SER A 77 6.35 -11.26 4.03
C SER A 77 6.14 -11.69 5.49
N PRO A 78 6.74 -10.99 6.45
CA PRO A 78 6.25 -11.01 7.83
C PRO A 78 4.76 -10.71 7.91
N TRP A 79 4.11 -11.12 9.01
CA TRP A 79 2.70 -10.85 9.24
C TRP A 79 2.48 -9.42 9.72
N TYR A 80 1.49 -8.73 9.14
CA TYR A 80 0.95 -7.46 9.62
C TYR A 80 -0.35 -7.71 10.39
N ILE A 81 -0.45 -7.22 11.62
CA ILE A 81 -1.67 -7.30 12.42
C ILE A 81 -2.64 -6.21 11.97
N ILE A 82 -3.87 -6.57 11.64
CA ILE A 82 -4.92 -5.61 11.21
C ILE A 82 -5.56 -4.97 12.46
N ASP A 83 -4.80 -4.18 13.17
CA ASP A 83 -5.20 -3.47 14.40
C ASP A 83 -5.72 -2.04 14.14
N TRP A 84 -5.94 -1.71 12.89
CA TRP A 84 -6.43 -0.38 12.46
C TRP A 84 -7.72 -0.46 11.67
N VAL A 85 -8.48 0.63 11.68
CA VAL A 85 -9.63 0.85 10.80
C VAL A 85 -9.32 1.97 9.83
N GLY A 86 -9.58 1.75 8.54
CA GLY A 86 -9.28 2.70 7.47
C GLY A 86 -8.10 2.30 6.61
N TRP A 87 -7.69 3.17 5.70
CA TRP A 87 -6.60 2.91 4.78
C TRP A 87 -5.23 3.11 5.43
N ARG A 88 -4.33 2.13 5.21
CA ARG A 88 -2.93 2.20 5.60
C ARG A 88 -2.07 1.63 4.47
N LEU A 89 -0.97 2.28 4.16
CA LEU A 89 0.06 1.71 3.30
C LEU A 89 0.80 0.61 4.06
N ILE A 90 0.79 -0.58 3.51
CA ILE A 90 1.57 -1.72 4.00
C ILE A 90 2.70 -1.95 3.02
N SER A 91 3.92 -2.03 3.52
CA SER A 91 5.13 -2.17 2.71
C SER A 91 5.96 -3.33 3.20
N TRP A 92 6.49 -4.12 2.28
CA TRP A 92 7.46 -5.17 2.52
C TRP A 92 8.74 -4.86 1.76
N ASP A 93 9.74 -4.38 2.47
CA ASP A 93 11.09 -4.24 1.93
C ASP A 93 11.76 -5.60 1.94
N MET A 94 11.87 -6.22 0.77
CA MET A 94 12.32 -7.60 0.64
C MET A 94 13.80 -7.79 0.99
N ASP A 95 14.61 -6.73 0.90
CA ASP A 95 16.03 -6.76 1.25
C ASP A 95 16.24 -6.64 2.78
N VAL A 96 15.37 -5.90 3.46
CA VAL A 96 15.54 -5.53 4.89
C VAL A 96 14.66 -6.35 5.81
N ASP A 97 13.37 -6.53 5.47
CA ASP A 97 12.38 -7.14 6.36
C ASP A 97 12.48 -8.67 6.41
N GLY A 98 13.19 -9.27 5.45
CA GLY A 98 13.29 -10.73 5.31
C GLY A 98 11.95 -11.39 4.98
N THR A 99 11.88 -12.70 5.22
CA THR A 99 10.71 -13.53 4.93
C THR A 99 10.03 -14.01 6.20
N GLY A 100 8.71 -14.26 6.08
CA GLY A 100 7.96 -14.99 7.09
C GLY A 100 8.05 -16.50 6.87
N ALA A 101 7.70 -17.29 7.89
CA ALA A 101 7.68 -18.76 7.75
C ALA A 101 6.42 -19.24 7.02
N TRP A 102 6.60 -20.08 5.98
CA TRP A 102 5.55 -20.83 5.31
C TRP A 102 6.13 -22.08 4.60
N ILE A 103 5.79 -22.31 3.31
CA ILE A 103 6.21 -23.51 2.55
C ILE A 103 7.48 -23.27 1.72
N GLY A 104 7.98 -22.04 1.64
CA GLY A 104 9.23 -21.69 1.01
C GLY A 104 10.46 -22.11 1.81
N ASP A 105 11.64 -21.80 1.31
CA ASP A 105 12.92 -22.11 1.97
C ASP A 105 13.39 -20.97 2.91
N GLY A 106 12.64 -19.87 2.97
CA GLY A 106 12.94 -18.70 3.79
C GLY A 106 13.92 -17.73 3.14
N ASN A 107 14.24 -17.91 1.86
CA ASN A 107 15.12 -17.03 1.12
C ASN A 107 14.45 -16.55 -0.16
N LEU A 108 14.60 -15.28 -0.47
CA LEU A 108 14.15 -14.72 -1.73
C LEU A 108 15.21 -14.95 -2.80
N ASN A 109 14.86 -15.67 -3.85
CA ASN A 109 15.82 -16.13 -4.86
C ASN A 109 15.41 -15.74 -6.28
N GLY A 110 16.37 -15.19 -7.03
CA GLY A 110 16.24 -14.94 -8.46
C GLY A 110 15.10 -13.94 -8.80
N ASN A 111 14.44 -14.19 -9.92
CA ASN A 111 13.28 -13.42 -10.33
C ASN A 111 12.02 -13.93 -9.64
N MET A 112 11.26 -13.02 -9.11
CA MET A 112 10.01 -13.24 -8.38
C MET A 112 8.83 -12.62 -9.11
N ARG A 113 7.63 -13.05 -8.77
CA ARG A 113 6.37 -12.39 -9.14
C ARG A 113 5.40 -12.42 -7.96
N PHE A 114 4.47 -11.49 -7.95
CA PHE A 114 3.39 -11.53 -6.97
C PHE A 114 2.53 -12.80 -7.17
N ASP A 115 2.23 -13.48 -6.08
CA ASP A 115 1.36 -14.65 -6.09
C ASP A 115 -0.02 -14.35 -5.46
N SER A 116 -0.04 -13.94 -4.21
CA SER A 116 -1.29 -13.79 -3.46
C SER A 116 -1.18 -12.86 -2.26
N PHE A 117 -2.34 -12.44 -1.74
CA PHE A 117 -2.49 -11.99 -0.37
C PHE A 117 -2.88 -13.16 0.51
N GLN A 118 -2.42 -13.13 1.75
CA GLN A 118 -2.80 -14.14 2.74
C GLN A 118 -3.37 -13.47 4.00
N LEU A 119 -4.43 -14.07 4.54
CA LEU A 119 -5.00 -13.72 5.83
C LEU A 119 -4.94 -14.94 6.76
N SER A 120 -4.76 -14.69 8.05
CA SER A 120 -4.81 -15.75 9.07
C SER A 120 -5.48 -15.24 10.34
N TYR A 121 -6.21 -16.12 10.99
CA TYR A 121 -6.85 -15.85 12.26
C TYR A 121 -5.84 -15.78 13.41
N ILE A 122 -6.12 -14.92 14.36
CA ILE A 122 -5.49 -14.94 15.68
C ILE A 122 -6.55 -15.32 16.70
N GLU A 123 -6.28 -16.32 17.52
CA GLU A 123 -7.21 -16.79 18.54
C GLU A 123 -7.69 -15.66 19.46
N GLY A 124 -9.00 -15.60 19.67
CA GLY A 124 -9.64 -14.55 20.45
C GLY A 124 -9.94 -13.24 19.69
N GLN A 125 -9.53 -13.13 18.43
CA GLN A 125 -9.84 -11.98 17.58
C GLN A 125 -11.16 -12.16 16.83
N SER A 126 -11.50 -11.19 15.96
CA SER A 126 -12.76 -11.20 15.23
C SER A 126 -12.86 -12.41 14.30
N GLN A 127 -13.95 -13.17 14.42
CA GLN A 127 -14.23 -14.34 13.60
C GLN A 127 -14.60 -13.95 12.15
N PHE A 128 -15.13 -12.77 11.93
CA PHE A 128 -15.56 -12.28 10.62
C PHE A 128 -14.96 -10.90 10.36
N GLY A 129 -14.74 -10.58 9.10
CA GLY A 129 -14.25 -9.27 8.75
C GLY A 129 -14.31 -9.00 7.26
N ARG A 130 -13.89 -7.78 6.91
CA ARG A 130 -13.84 -7.30 5.55
C ARG A 130 -12.71 -6.29 5.41
N ILE A 131 -11.76 -6.59 4.57
CA ILE A 131 -10.69 -5.66 4.20
C ILE A 131 -10.79 -5.31 2.72
N TYR A 132 -10.16 -4.21 2.33
CA TYR A 132 -10.00 -3.85 0.92
C TYR A 132 -8.52 -3.65 0.63
N VAL A 133 -8.09 -4.03 -0.57
CA VAL A 133 -6.72 -3.85 -1.03
C VAL A 133 -6.73 -3.06 -2.33
N ASP A 134 -5.83 -2.08 -2.44
CA ASP A 134 -5.68 -1.24 -3.62
C ASP A 134 -4.22 -0.87 -3.88
N ASP A 135 -3.93 -0.38 -5.09
CA ASP A 135 -2.62 0.13 -5.54
C ASP A 135 -1.44 -0.80 -5.20
N LEU A 136 -1.61 -2.11 -5.44
CA LEU A 136 -0.49 -3.04 -5.33
C LEU A 136 0.62 -2.63 -6.30
N SER A 137 1.80 -2.36 -5.77
CA SER A 137 2.93 -1.86 -6.53
C SER A 137 4.26 -2.44 -6.07
N ILE A 138 5.21 -2.47 -7.01
CA ILE A 138 6.61 -2.77 -6.75
C ILE A 138 7.40 -1.50 -7.03
N ILE A 139 8.16 -1.05 -6.05
CA ILE A 139 9.01 0.13 -6.16
C ILE A 139 10.48 -0.22 -5.93
N ASP A 140 11.38 0.60 -6.46
CA ASP A 140 12.79 0.50 -6.14
C ASP A 140 13.01 0.84 -4.68
N ASN A 141 13.81 0.01 -3.98
CA ASN A 141 14.29 0.39 -2.67
C ASN A 141 15.14 1.64 -2.81
N VAL A 142 14.78 2.67 -2.09
CA VAL A 142 15.67 3.83 -1.96
C VAL A 142 16.83 3.35 -1.10
N ASP A 143 18.02 3.25 -1.69
CA ASP A 143 19.23 2.92 -0.96
C ASP A 143 19.49 3.97 0.12
N LEU A 144 19.05 3.68 1.33
CA LEU A 144 19.31 4.50 2.53
C LEU A 144 20.71 4.26 3.09
N SER A 145 21.55 3.51 2.39
CA SER A 145 22.97 3.41 2.74
C SER A 145 23.55 4.83 2.69
N ILE A 146 23.99 5.32 3.85
CA ILE A 146 24.60 6.63 4.06
C ILE A 146 25.98 6.63 3.39
N THR A 147 26.00 6.62 2.09
CA THR A 147 27.02 7.24 1.29
C THR A 147 26.45 8.58 0.88
N ASN A 148 27.03 9.66 1.38
CA ASN A 148 26.68 11.08 1.18
C ASN A 148 26.22 11.44 -0.25
N HIS A 149 25.13 10.86 -0.71
CA HIS A 149 24.36 11.34 -1.81
C HIS A 149 23.06 11.89 -1.24
N ASN A 150 23.01 13.20 -1.08
CA ASN A 150 21.77 13.96 -0.99
C ASN A 150 20.99 13.72 -2.29
N THR A 151 20.44 12.52 -2.47
CA THR A 151 19.46 12.26 -3.51
C THR A 151 18.10 12.77 -3.03
N TYR A 152 18.06 14.09 -2.89
CA TYR A 152 16.77 14.75 -2.86
C TYR A 152 16.07 14.43 -4.18
N PRO A 153 14.74 14.28 -4.18
CA PRO A 153 13.98 14.12 -5.41
C PRO A 153 14.46 15.15 -6.43
N SER A 154 14.77 14.71 -7.63
CA SER A 154 15.29 15.60 -8.68
C SER A 154 14.24 16.56 -9.24
N GLN A 155 12.98 16.38 -8.82
CA GLN A 155 11.85 17.19 -9.28
C GLN A 155 10.80 17.34 -8.18
N ILE A 156 10.10 18.48 -8.21
CA ILE A 156 8.86 18.64 -7.45
C ILE A 156 7.79 17.80 -8.12
N SER A 157 7.04 17.03 -7.33
CA SER A 157 5.91 16.29 -7.85
C SER A 157 4.73 16.33 -6.88
N LEU A 158 3.53 16.35 -7.44
CA LEU A 158 2.28 16.13 -6.73
C LEU A 158 1.82 14.72 -7.08
N GLY A 159 1.71 13.87 -6.07
CA GLY A 159 1.22 12.51 -6.21
C GLY A 159 -0.31 12.46 -6.33
N LYS A 160 -0.82 11.31 -6.70
CA LYS A 160 -2.27 11.05 -6.67
C LYS A 160 -2.75 11.08 -5.22
N ASN A 161 -3.94 11.62 -5.00
CA ASN A 161 -4.60 11.49 -3.70
C ASN A 161 -5.13 10.08 -3.51
N PHE A 162 -5.06 9.57 -2.28
CA PHE A 162 -5.56 8.24 -1.96
C PHE A 162 -6.27 8.23 -0.59
N PRO A 163 -7.44 7.53 -0.47
CA PRO A 163 -8.18 6.88 -1.55
C PRO A 163 -8.78 7.89 -2.54
N ASN A 164 -9.04 7.44 -3.79
CA ASN A 164 -9.76 8.19 -4.80
C ASN A 164 -10.60 7.23 -5.68
N PRO A 165 -11.96 7.23 -5.62
CA PRO A 165 -12.79 8.12 -4.80
C PRO A 165 -12.59 7.95 -3.31
N PHE A 166 -12.81 9.01 -2.53
CA PHE A 166 -12.69 8.96 -1.09
C PHE A 166 -14.04 9.14 -0.39
N ASN A 167 -14.15 8.57 0.82
CA ASN A 167 -15.26 8.78 1.72
C ASN A 167 -14.70 9.35 3.03
N MET A 168 -15.15 10.53 3.38
CA MET A 168 -14.73 11.37 4.50
C MET A 168 -13.33 11.99 4.37
N SER A 169 -12.30 11.28 3.90
CA SER A 169 -10.96 11.88 3.78
C SER A 169 -10.10 11.18 2.75
N THR A 170 -9.10 11.91 2.25
CA THR A 170 -8.05 11.41 1.37
C THR A 170 -6.70 11.99 1.78
N GLU A 171 -5.62 11.27 1.50
CA GLU A 171 -4.26 11.72 1.72
C GLU A 171 -3.62 12.09 0.37
N ILE A 172 -2.90 13.19 0.35
CA ILE A 172 -2.26 13.74 -0.85
C ILE A 172 -0.77 13.78 -0.56
N PHE A 173 0.01 13.09 -1.39
CA PHE A 173 1.47 13.03 -1.28
C PHE A 173 2.10 14.04 -2.23
N PHE A 174 3.19 14.65 -1.78
CA PHE A 174 3.98 15.54 -2.63
C PHE A 174 5.47 15.44 -2.29
N THR A 175 6.31 15.74 -3.27
CA THR A 175 7.75 15.58 -3.16
C THR A 175 8.43 16.91 -3.43
N ILE A 176 9.39 17.27 -2.59
CA ILE A 176 10.14 18.53 -2.66
C ILE A 176 11.62 18.23 -2.88
N ASP A 177 12.22 18.85 -3.91
CA ASP A 177 13.61 18.65 -4.32
C ASP A 177 14.62 19.43 -3.47
N LYS A 178 14.21 20.58 -2.94
CA LYS A 178 15.00 21.45 -2.03
C LYS A 178 14.07 22.25 -1.14
N GLU A 179 14.57 22.76 -0.02
CA GLU A 179 13.77 23.60 0.86
C GLU A 179 13.10 24.76 0.11
N ARG A 180 11.78 24.85 0.22
CA ARG A 180 10.96 25.89 -0.38
C ARG A 180 9.58 26.03 0.26
N SER A 181 8.99 27.22 0.07
CA SER A 181 7.59 27.45 0.38
C SER A 181 6.69 26.65 -0.57
N VAL A 182 5.73 25.93 0.01
CA VAL A 182 4.75 25.09 -0.69
C VAL A 182 3.36 25.58 -0.34
N GLN A 183 2.54 25.76 -1.36
CA GLN A 183 1.11 25.98 -1.20
C GLN A 183 0.35 24.88 -1.94
N LEU A 184 -0.51 24.18 -1.22
CA LEU A 184 -1.41 23.16 -1.78
C LEU A 184 -2.85 23.57 -1.52
N LEU A 185 -3.61 23.67 -2.58
CA LEU A 185 -4.97 24.20 -2.61
C LEU A 185 -5.92 23.13 -3.16
N VAL A 186 -7.16 23.15 -2.71
CA VAL A 186 -8.25 22.39 -3.32
C VAL A 186 -9.21 23.35 -4.00
N HIS A 187 -9.53 23.05 -5.26
CA HIS A 187 -10.48 23.80 -6.09
C HIS A 187 -11.60 22.89 -6.57
N ASP A 188 -12.76 23.49 -6.88
CA ASP A 188 -13.78 22.81 -7.66
C ASP A 188 -13.45 22.87 -9.17
N LEU A 189 -14.28 22.19 -9.99
CA LEU A 189 -14.09 22.12 -11.45
C LEU A 189 -14.19 23.47 -12.17
N ILE A 190 -14.80 24.49 -11.56
CA ILE A 190 -14.92 25.83 -12.14
C ILE A 190 -13.88 26.80 -11.58
N GLY A 191 -12.94 26.27 -10.77
CA GLY A 191 -11.78 27.03 -10.26
C GLY A 191 -12.03 27.80 -8.97
N ASN A 192 -13.17 27.65 -8.29
CA ASN A 192 -13.36 28.25 -6.97
C ASN A 192 -12.49 27.54 -5.94
N LYS A 193 -11.78 28.32 -5.13
CA LYS A 193 -11.01 27.77 -4.02
C LYS A 193 -11.93 27.22 -2.95
N ILE A 194 -11.71 25.97 -2.56
CA ILE A 194 -12.42 25.25 -1.49
C ILE A 194 -11.67 25.42 -0.16
N THR A 195 -10.37 25.12 -0.15
CA THR A 195 -9.55 25.23 1.07
C THR A 195 -8.06 25.28 0.74
N ASP A 196 -7.26 25.82 1.68
CA ASP A 196 -5.82 25.64 1.72
C ASP A 196 -5.49 24.41 2.57
N LEU A 197 -4.75 23.45 2.01
CA LEU A 197 -4.29 22.27 2.74
C LEU A 197 -2.91 22.50 3.33
N VAL A 198 -2.06 23.19 2.59
CA VAL A 198 -0.69 23.49 2.95
C VAL A 198 -0.37 24.92 2.56
N ASN A 199 0.31 25.65 3.42
CA ASN A 199 0.93 26.94 3.12
C ASN A 199 2.11 27.16 4.09
N ASP A 200 3.22 26.43 3.85
CA ASP A 200 4.37 26.41 4.75
C ASP A 200 5.66 26.09 3.98
N THR A 201 6.81 26.19 4.66
CA THR A 201 8.11 25.82 4.11
C THR A 201 8.43 24.37 4.44
N TYR A 202 8.75 23.58 3.41
CA TYR A 202 9.09 22.17 3.51
C TYR A 202 10.54 21.91 3.15
N ALA A 203 11.19 21.05 3.93
CA ALA A 203 12.50 20.50 3.62
C ALA A 203 12.42 19.55 2.41
N PRO A 204 13.55 19.25 1.74
CA PRO A 204 13.58 18.21 0.70
C PRO A 204 13.09 16.88 1.24
N GLY A 205 12.33 16.14 0.41
CA GLY A 205 11.79 14.83 0.78
C GLY A 205 10.35 14.64 0.33
N GLN A 206 9.77 13.53 0.75
CA GLN A 206 8.37 13.18 0.54
C GLN A 206 7.54 13.65 1.75
N HIS A 207 6.40 14.24 1.46
CA HIS A 207 5.45 14.78 2.44
C HIS A 207 4.04 14.33 2.10
N SER A 208 3.16 14.38 3.10
CA SER A 208 1.74 14.14 2.89
C SER A 208 0.87 15.11 3.67
N VAL A 209 -0.34 15.30 3.19
CA VAL A 209 -1.37 16.09 3.86
C VAL A 209 -2.72 15.42 3.69
N LYS A 210 -3.51 15.41 4.75
CA LYS A 210 -4.85 14.84 4.75
C LYS A 210 -5.90 15.92 4.48
N TRP A 211 -6.81 15.66 3.53
CA TRP A 211 -8.02 16.44 3.32
C TRP A 211 -9.25 15.67 3.78
N ASN A 212 -10.04 16.27 4.67
CA ASN A 212 -11.24 15.66 5.24
C ASN A 212 -12.53 16.02 4.48
N GLY A 213 -12.43 16.44 3.21
CA GLY A 213 -13.60 16.83 2.43
C GLY A 213 -14.32 18.07 2.99
N THR A 214 -13.57 19.02 3.57
CA THR A 214 -14.12 20.23 4.15
C THR A 214 -13.61 21.48 3.42
N ASN A 215 -14.43 22.53 3.42
CA ASN A 215 -14.03 23.85 2.95
C ASN A 215 -13.27 24.63 4.04
N GLN A 216 -12.83 25.84 3.72
CA GLN A 216 -12.09 26.73 4.63
C GLN A 216 -12.84 27.10 5.92
N TYR A 217 -14.16 26.89 5.97
CA TYR A 217 -15.01 27.14 7.14
C TYR A 217 -15.27 25.87 7.97
N GLY A 218 -14.66 24.72 7.60
CA GLY A 218 -14.84 23.43 8.25
C GLY A 218 -16.13 22.68 7.86
N ASN A 219 -16.91 23.20 6.90
CA ASN A 219 -18.12 22.54 6.43
C ASN A 219 -17.78 21.50 5.37
N HIS A 220 -18.42 20.31 5.44
CA HIS A 220 -18.27 19.29 4.40
C HIS A 220 -18.73 19.83 3.04
N VAL A 221 -17.95 19.51 2.03
CA VAL A 221 -18.28 19.81 0.64
C VAL A 221 -19.18 18.72 0.05
N SER A 222 -19.93 19.06 -0.97
CA SER A 222 -20.80 18.10 -1.69
C SER A 222 -19.95 17.01 -2.37
N SER A 223 -20.55 15.84 -2.62
CA SER A 223 -19.93 14.84 -3.48
C SER A 223 -19.66 15.43 -4.87
N GLY A 224 -18.43 15.28 -5.37
CA GLY A 224 -18.03 15.88 -6.64
C GLY A 224 -16.55 15.61 -6.95
N ILE A 225 -16.10 16.24 -8.04
CA ILE A 225 -14.69 16.23 -8.46
C ILE A 225 -14.05 17.54 -7.99
N TYR A 226 -12.90 17.41 -7.41
CA TYR A 226 -12.04 18.50 -6.91
C TYR A 226 -10.66 18.37 -7.54
N ILE A 227 -9.98 19.49 -7.67
CA ILE A 227 -8.65 19.60 -8.28
C ILE A 227 -7.68 20.22 -7.29
#